data_b78d5d2c151b2ec3b1249f8d0104eef4
#
_entry.id   b78d5d2c151b2ec3b1249f8d0104eef4
#
_cell.length_a   1.000
_cell.length_b   1.000
_cell.length_c   1.000
_cell.angle_alpha   90.00
_cell.angle_beta   90.00
_cell.angle_gamma   90.00
#
_symmetry.space_group_name_H-M   'P 1'
#
loop_
_entity.id
_entity.type
_entity.pdbx_description
1 polymer ?
#
loop_
_entity_poly.entity_id
_entity_poly.type
_entity_poly.pdbx_seq_one_letter_code
_entity_poly.pdbx_strand_id
1 'polypeptide(L)'
;MGVKVAINGFGRIGRNVFRAAMDSGADIEFVAINDLTDNATLAHLLKYDSTYGRFNGTVESSEGSITVNGKEIAALSERDPAQLPWSDLGVDVVLESTGFFTKRDDAAKHLAAGAKKVIISAPATDPDITVALGVNFDSDYDASEHNIISNASCTTNCLAPFA
;
A
#
# COMPACT_ATOMS: atom_id res chain seq x y z
N MET A 1 0.20 8.90 17.42
CA MET A 1 0.82 7.72 16.75
C MET A 1 0.20 7.64 15.38
N GLY A 2 1.04 7.63 14.35
CA GLY A 2 0.57 7.56 12.96
C GLY A 2 -0.14 6.25 12.64
N VAL A 3 -0.87 6.24 11.53
CA VAL A 3 -1.53 5.04 11.01
C VAL A 3 -0.46 4.05 10.54
N LYS A 4 -0.50 2.81 11.04
CA LYS A 4 0.43 1.74 10.63
C LYS A 4 0.01 1.14 9.31
N VAL A 5 0.85 1.29 8.31
CA VAL A 5 0.59 0.85 6.93
C VAL A 5 1.56 -0.24 6.52
N ALA A 6 1.02 -1.28 5.90
CA ALA A 6 1.80 -2.27 5.15
C ALA A 6 1.50 -2.15 3.65
N ILE A 7 2.49 -2.47 2.83
CA ILE A 7 2.34 -2.47 1.36
C ILE A 7 2.51 -3.90 0.86
N ASN A 8 1.47 -4.44 0.24
CA ASN A 8 1.53 -5.70 -0.49
C ASN A 8 1.73 -5.41 -1.98
N GLY A 9 2.89 -5.77 -2.52
CA GLY A 9 3.35 -5.39 -3.85
C GLY A 9 4.13 -4.07 -3.84
N PHE A 10 5.44 -4.16 -3.68
CA PHE A 10 6.33 -3.00 -3.69
C PHE A 10 6.85 -2.69 -5.10
N GLY A 11 5.94 -2.82 -6.06
CA GLY A 11 6.12 -2.44 -7.44
C GLY A 11 6.12 -0.92 -7.62
N ARG A 12 5.86 -0.45 -8.84
CA ARG A 12 5.88 0.98 -9.14
C ARG A 12 4.87 1.78 -8.30
N ILE A 13 3.64 1.27 -8.14
CA ILE A 13 2.60 1.97 -7.38
C ILE A 13 2.92 1.99 -5.90
N GLY A 14 3.24 0.84 -5.29
CA GLY A 14 3.59 0.77 -3.87
C GLY A 14 4.75 1.69 -3.51
N ARG A 15 5.83 1.71 -4.31
CA ARG A 15 6.97 2.61 -4.10
C ARG A 15 6.61 4.09 -4.27
N ASN A 16 5.77 4.44 -5.23
CA ASN A 16 5.37 5.82 -5.43
C ASN A 16 4.46 6.34 -4.32
N VAL A 17 3.55 5.51 -3.81
CA VAL A 17 2.75 5.86 -2.62
C VAL A 17 3.65 6.06 -1.41
N PHE A 18 4.62 5.18 -1.21
CA PHE A 18 5.62 5.33 -0.15
C PHE A 18 6.38 6.66 -0.26
N ARG A 19 6.92 6.99 -1.44
CA ARG A 19 7.62 8.25 -1.69
C ARG A 19 6.72 9.47 -1.45
N ALA A 20 5.50 9.46 -1.98
CA ALA A 20 4.56 10.55 -1.81
C ALA A 20 4.21 10.80 -0.33
N ALA A 21 4.03 9.75 0.45
CA ALA A 21 3.78 9.86 1.88
C ALA A 21 4.99 10.46 2.63
N MET A 22 6.21 10.04 2.28
CA MET A 22 7.44 10.59 2.87
C MET A 22 7.64 12.07 2.49
N ASP A 23 7.40 12.43 1.25
CA ASP A 23 7.59 13.80 0.75
C ASP A 23 6.53 14.78 1.31
N SER A 24 5.30 14.30 1.52
CA SER A 24 4.21 15.11 2.10
C SER A 24 4.28 15.25 3.62
N GLY A 25 5.11 14.46 4.29
CA GLY A 25 5.16 14.40 5.77
C GLY A 25 3.88 13.84 6.38
N ALA A 26 3.17 12.96 5.67
CA ALA A 26 1.97 12.31 6.18
C ALA A 26 2.25 11.54 7.48
N ASP A 27 1.32 11.59 8.45
CA ASP A 27 1.41 10.85 9.72
C ASP A 27 1.12 9.35 9.49
N ILE A 28 1.98 8.72 8.69
CA ILE A 28 1.94 7.31 8.32
C ILE A 28 3.23 6.64 8.78
N GLU A 29 3.06 5.49 9.42
CA GLU A 29 4.15 4.60 9.79
C GLU A 29 4.12 3.36 8.88
N PHE A 30 5.06 3.26 7.94
CA PHE A 30 5.23 2.04 7.16
C PHE A 30 5.96 1.00 8.01
N VAL A 31 5.26 -0.09 8.32
CA VAL A 31 5.77 -1.16 9.20
C VAL A 31 6.27 -2.38 8.43
N ALA A 32 5.72 -2.63 7.24
CA ALA A 32 6.13 -3.74 6.41
C ALA A 32 5.88 -3.49 4.92
N ILE A 33 6.68 -4.17 4.11
CA ILE A 33 6.44 -4.38 2.69
C ILE A 33 6.47 -5.89 2.41
N ASN A 34 5.66 -6.35 1.48
CA ASN A 34 5.67 -7.72 0.99
C ASN A 34 5.84 -7.71 -0.52
N ASP A 35 6.88 -8.36 -1.02
CA ASP A 35 7.14 -8.53 -2.46
C ASP A 35 7.98 -9.78 -2.67
N LEU A 36 7.84 -10.42 -3.83
CA LEU A 36 8.60 -11.63 -4.16
C LEU A 36 9.99 -11.33 -4.73
N THR A 37 10.29 -10.06 -4.98
CA THR A 37 11.58 -9.57 -5.42
C THR A 37 12.52 -9.45 -4.21
N ASP A 38 13.83 -9.66 -4.41
CA ASP A 38 14.83 -9.53 -3.35
C ASP A 38 14.96 -8.10 -2.82
N ASN A 39 15.30 -7.97 -1.54
CA ASN A 39 15.34 -6.69 -0.83
C ASN A 39 16.36 -5.70 -1.41
N ALA A 40 17.49 -6.18 -1.94
CA ALA A 40 18.50 -5.31 -2.54
C ALA A 40 17.96 -4.64 -3.81
N THR A 41 17.26 -5.39 -4.64
CA THR A 41 16.58 -4.87 -5.83
C THR A 41 15.46 -3.89 -5.44
N LEU A 42 14.62 -4.22 -4.44
CA LEU A 42 13.54 -3.33 -3.98
C LEU A 42 14.11 -2.02 -3.43
N ALA A 43 15.16 -2.08 -2.63
CA ALA A 43 15.84 -0.89 -2.11
C ALA A 43 16.45 -0.04 -3.24
N HIS A 44 17.08 -0.67 -4.23
CA HIS A 44 17.60 0.02 -5.40
C HIS A 44 16.50 0.74 -6.17
N LEU A 45 15.39 0.05 -6.44
CA LEU A 45 14.25 0.61 -7.17
C LEU A 45 13.51 1.70 -6.36
N LEU A 46 13.52 1.64 -5.03
CA LEU A 46 13.03 2.73 -4.20
C LEU A 46 13.94 3.96 -4.29
N LYS A 47 15.25 3.72 -4.28
CA LYS A 47 16.26 4.79 -4.30
C LYS A 47 16.33 5.52 -5.64
N TYR A 48 16.15 4.80 -6.75
CA TYR A 48 16.30 5.35 -8.11
C TYR A 48 15.02 5.11 -8.92
N ASP A 49 14.41 6.16 -9.40
CA ASP A 49 13.24 6.10 -10.28
C ASP A 49 13.51 6.91 -11.55
N SER A 50 13.19 6.35 -12.72
CA SER A 50 13.46 6.98 -14.01
C SER A 50 12.57 8.20 -14.27
N THR A 51 11.42 8.31 -13.61
CA THR A 51 10.46 9.42 -13.76
C THR A 51 10.63 10.45 -12.65
N TYR A 52 10.72 9.98 -11.39
CA TYR A 52 10.74 10.83 -10.20
C TYR A 52 12.15 11.05 -9.64
N GLY A 53 13.16 10.48 -10.29
CA GLY A 53 14.56 10.68 -9.91
C GLY A 53 14.95 9.96 -8.62
N ARG A 54 16.02 10.44 -8.00
CA ARG A 54 16.58 9.84 -6.79
C ARG A 54 15.71 10.18 -5.58
N PHE A 55 15.46 9.17 -4.72
CA PHE A 55 14.81 9.37 -3.43
C PHE A 55 15.62 10.32 -2.54
N ASN A 56 14.93 11.28 -1.93
CA ASN A 56 15.55 12.26 -1.03
C ASN A 56 15.69 11.67 0.37
N GLY A 57 16.70 10.84 0.55
CA GLY A 57 16.97 10.16 1.82
C GLY A 57 17.91 8.98 1.67
N THR A 58 18.10 8.26 2.77
CA THR A 58 18.89 7.04 2.81
C THR A 58 17.99 5.82 2.62
N VAL A 59 18.46 4.87 1.83
CA VAL A 59 17.80 3.56 1.64
C VAL A 59 18.87 2.49 1.71
N GLU A 60 18.70 1.56 2.63
CA GLU A 60 19.56 0.42 2.86
C GLU A 60 18.72 -0.85 2.91
N SER A 61 19.31 -2.01 2.63
CA SER A 61 18.63 -3.29 2.69
C SER A 61 19.41 -4.31 3.51
N SER A 62 18.70 -5.17 4.21
CA SER A 62 19.20 -6.34 4.90
C SER A 62 18.42 -7.58 4.46
N GLU A 63 18.73 -8.74 5.04
CA GLU A 63 18.05 -9.99 4.72
C GLU A 63 16.54 -9.97 5.01
N GLY A 64 16.12 -9.29 6.10
CA GLY A 64 14.72 -9.26 6.55
C GLY A 64 14.07 -7.88 6.53
N SER A 65 14.77 -6.84 6.06
CA SER A 65 14.24 -5.46 6.13
C SER A 65 14.81 -4.52 5.07
N ILE A 66 14.09 -3.41 4.88
CA ILE A 66 14.59 -2.23 4.18
C ILE A 66 14.59 -1.08 5.19
N THR A 67 15.72 -0.41 5.34
CA THR A 67 15.87 0.75 6.23
C THR A 67 15.80 2.03 5.43
N VAL A 68 14.85 2.90 5.76
CA VAL A 68 14.67 4.21 5.10
C VAL A 68 14.79 5.31 6.13
N ASN A 69 15.74 6.23 5.92
CA ASN A 69 16.02 7.33 6.84
C ASN A 69 16.24 6.87 8.31
N GLY A 70 16.89 5.71 8.48
CA GLY A 70 17.16 5.11 9.79
C GLY A 70 15.96 4.36 10.41
N LYS A 71 14.79 4.31 9.76
CA LYS A 71 13.64 3.51 10.20
C LYS A 71 13.63 2.18 9.47
N GLU A 72 13.58 1.10 10.23
CA GLU A 72 13.51 -0.25 9.70
C GLU A 72 12.07 -0.62 9.34
N ILE A 73 11.88 -1.20 8.17
CA ILE A 73 10.60 -1.68 7.62
C ILE A 73 10.78 -3.16 7.32
N ALA A 74 9.94 -4.01 7.89
CA ALA A 74 10.00 -5.45 7.64
C ALA A 74 9.80 -5.74 6.15
N ALA A 75 10.68 -6.56 5.57
CA ALA A 75 10.57 -6.99 4.18
C ALA A 75 10.20 -8.48 4.15
N LEU A 76 9.01 -8.76 3.67
CA LEU A 76 8.40 -10.08 3.61
C LEU A 76 8.37 -10.57 2.17
N SER A 77 8.30 -11.91 1.98
CA SER A 77 8.23 -12.53 0.66
C SER A 77 7.20 -13.67 0.68
N GLU A 78 5.95 -13.32 0.98
CA GLU A 78 4.84 -14.28 1.10
C GLU A 78 3.87 -14.13 -0.08
N ARG A 79 3.46 -15.26 -0.66
CA ARG A 79 2.54 -15.30 -1.80
C ARG A 79 1.08 -15.22 -1.38
N ASP A 80 0.72 -15.86 -0.26
CA ASP A 80 -0.65 -15.88 0.23
C ASP A 80 -0.86 -14.79 1.26
N PRO A 81 -1.70 -13.78 0.98
CA PRO A 81 -1.96 -12.70 1.92
C PRO A 81 -2.47 -13.15 3.29
N ALA A 82 -3.11 -14.31 3.37
CA ALA A 82 -3.61 -14.86 4.64
C ALA A 82 -2.49 -15.30 5.60
N GLN A 83 -1.27 -15.50 5.11
CA GLN A 83 -0.10 -15.91 5.91
C GLN A 83 0.76 -14.72 6.36
N LEU A 84 0.40 -13.51 5.96
CA LEU A 84 1.15 -12.31 6.33
C LEU A 84 0.89 -11.93 7.79
N PRO A 85 1.91 -11.52 8.56
CA PRO A 85 1.81 -11.31 10.01
C PRO A 85 1.24 -9.92 10.36
N TRP A 86 0.14 -9.52 9.74
CA TRP A 86 -0.41 -8.18 9.94
C TRP A 86 -0.86 -7.92 11.37
N SER A 87 -1.43 -8.95 12.04
CA SER A 87 -1.80 -8.88 13.45
C SER A 87 -0.61 -8.59 14.35
N ASP A 88 0.51 -9.31 14.15
CA ASP A 88 1.71 -9.19 14.99
C ASP A 88 2.40 -7.83 14.81
N LEU A 89 2.34 -7.28 13.61
CA LEU A 89 2.88 -5.96 13.26
C LEU A 89 1.93 -4.81 13.64
N GLY A 90 0.69 -5.13 13.99
CA GLY A 90 -0.34 -4.16 14.35
C GLY A 90 -0.76 -3.28 13.17
N VAL A 91 -0.86 -3.86 11.98
CA VAL A 91 -1.19 -3.14 10.75
C VAL A 91 -2.62 -2.61 10.80
N ASP A 92 -2.79 -1.30 10.61
CA ASP A 92 -4.09 -0.68 10.48
C ASP A 92 -4.61 -0.78 9.04
N VAL A 93 -3.76 -0.48 8.07
CA VAL A 93 -4.15 -0.41 6.66
C VAL A 93 -3.14 -1.19 5.80
N VAL A 94 -3.64 -2.04 4.92
CA VAL A 94 -2.85 -2.63 3.85
C VAL A 94 -3.13 -1.89 2.55
N LEU A 95 -2.07 -1.41 1.89
CA LEU A 95 -2.12 -1.00 0.49
C LEU A 95 -1.88 -2.24 -0.37
N GLU A 96 -2.94 -2.73 -1.03
CA GLU A 96 -2.85 -3.81 -1.99
C GLU A 96 -2.50 -3.27 -3.37
N SER A 97 -1.26 -3.46 -3.80
CA SER A 97 -0.71 -2.93 -5.05
C SER A 97 0.01 -3.98 -5.90
N THR A 98 -0.30 -5.26 -5.70
CA THR A 98 0.21 -6.35 -6.56
C THR A 98 -0.50 -6.41 -7.92
N GLY A 99 -1.76 -5.96 -7.99
CA GLY A 99 -2.63 -6.14 -9.15
C GLY A 99 -3.28 -7.53 -9.25
N PHE A 100 -3.00 -8.44 -8.30
CA PHE A 100 -3.55 -9.81 -8.32
C PHE A 100 -4.78 -9.97 -7.43
N PHE A 101 -4.79 -9.35 -6.25
CA PHE A 101 -5.85 -9.50 -5.25
C PHE A 101 -6.88 -8.37 -5.36
N THR A 102 -7.49 -8.25 -6.55
CA THR A 102 -8.46 -7.18 -6.87
C THR A 102 -9.92 -7.58 -6.64
N LYS A 103 -10.19 -8.86 -6.34
CA LYS A 103 -11.52 -9.29 -5.93
C LYS A 103 -11.67 -9.13 -4.42
N ARG A 104 -12.89 -8.80 -3.98
CA ARG A 104 -13.21 -8.63 -2.56
C ARG A 104 -12.71 -9.79 -1.70
N ASP A 105 -13.03 -11.02 -2.10
CA ASP A 105 -12.68 -12.23 -1.33
C ASP A 105 -11.18 -12.46 -1.22
N ASP A 106 -10.43 -12.09 -2.26
CA ASP A 106 -8.97 -12.20 -2.25
C ASP A 106 -8.34 -11.12 -1.37
N ALA A 107 -8.83 -9.88 -1.45
CA ALA A 107 -8.39 -8.79 -0.60
C ALA A 107 -8.77 -9.00 0.89
N ALA A 108 -9.89 -9.67 1.17
CA ALA A 108 -10.34 -10.01 2.52
C ALA A 108 -9.34 -10.91 3.28
N LYS A 109 -8.44 -11.61 2.59
CA LYS A 109 -7.37 -12.38 3.21
C LYS A 109 -6.46 -11.50 4.08
N HIS A 110 -6.25 -10.24 3.70
CA HIS A 110 -5.50 -9.29 4.53
C HIS A 110 -6.23 -8.95 5.84
N LEU A 111 -7.57 -8.86 5.80
CA LEU A 111 -8.37 -8.66 7.02
C LEU A 111 -8.29 -9.90 7.92
N ALA A 112 -8.36 -11.11 7.34
CA ALA A 112 -8.20 -12.37 8.07
C ALA A 112 -6.80 -12.48 8.70
N ALA A 113 -5.77 -11.92 8.08
CA ALA A 113 -4.40 -11.83 8.59
C ALA A 113 -4.22 -10.75 9.69
N GLY A 114 -5.24 -9.94 9.98
CA GLY A 114 -5.28 -9.00 11.08
C GLY A 114 -5.18 -7.51 10.71
N ALA A 115 -5.17 -7.16 9.43
CA ALA A 115 -5.32 -5.76 9.01
C ALA A 115 -6.75 -5.27 9.28
N LYS A 116 -6.91 -3.98 9.60
CA LYS A 116 -8.23 -3.39 9.84
C LYS A 116 -8.90 -2.96 8.55
N LYS A 117 -8.13 -2.49 7.57
CA LYS A 117 -8.60 -2.04 6.27
C LYS A 117 -7.66 -2.43 5.14
N VAL A 118 -8.21 -2.55 3.94
CA VAL A 118 -7.46 -2.80 2.70
C VAL A 118 -7.83 -1.74 1.68
N ILE A 119 -6.82 -1.08 1.12
CA ILE A 119 -6.98 -0.17 -0.01
C ILE A 119 -6.37 -0.85 -1.24
N ILE A 120 -7.21 -1.16 -2.22
CA ILE A 120 -6.79 -1.75 -3.49
C ILE A 120 -6.46 -0.61 -4.46
N SER A 121 -5.23 -0.57 -4.95
CA SER A 121 -4.72 0.47 -5.85
C SER A 121 -5.16 0.32 -7.31
N ALA A 122 -6.24 -0.42 -7.55
CA ALA A 122 -6.75 -0.78 -8.89
C ALA A 122 -8.27 -0.92 -8.85
N PRO A 123 -8.95 -0.98 -10.01
CA PRO A 123 -10.36 -1.35 -10.07
C PRO A 123 -10.55 -2.72 -9.42
N ALA A 124 -11.51 -2.81 -8.51
CA ALA A 124 -11.81 -4.04 -7.80
C ALA A 124 -13.16 -4.62 -8.20
N THR A 125 -13.31 -5.93 -8.02
CA THR A 125 -14.59 -6.63 -8.17
C THR A 125 -15.23 -6.75 -6.81
N ASP A 126 -16.46 -6.23 -6.69
CA ASP A 126 -17.30 -6.26 -5.49
C ASP A 126 -16.61 -5.74 -4.19
N PRO A 127 -15.85 -4.61 -4.23
CA PRO A 127 -15.32 -4.01 -3.00
C PRO A 127 -16.48 -3.47 -2.16
N ASP A 128 -16.22 -3.14 -0.89
CA ASP A 128 -17.23 -2.49 -0.05
C ASP A 128 -17.57 -1.11 -0.63
N ILE A 129 -16.57 -0.40 -1.18
CA ILE A 129 -16.76 0.86 -1.89
C ILE A 129 -15.65 1.08 -2.93
N THR A 130 -15.99 1.76 -4.02
CA THR A 130 -15.03 2.33 -4.96
C THR A 130 -15.04 3.83 -4.84
N VAL A 131 -13.87 4.43 -4.58
CA VAL A 131 -13.76 5.87 -4.34
C VAL A 131 -12.78 6.54 -5.32
N ALA A 132 -13.09 7.78 -5.67
CA ALA A 132 -12.17 8.73 -6.26
C ALA A 132 -12.12 9.98 -5.38
N LEU A 133 -10.92 10.36 -4.94
CA LEU A 133 -10.72 11.49 -4.03
C LEU A 133 -11.20 12.79 -4.68
N GLY A 134 -11.95 13.60 -3.92
CA GLY A 134 -12.56 14.83 -4.41
C GLY A 134 -13.81 14.64 -5.29
N VAL A 135 -14.25 13.40 -5.49
CA VAL A 135 -15.49 13.07 -6.24
C VAL A 135 -16.55 12.52 -5.29
N ASN A 136 -16.29 11.35 -4.72
CA ASN A 136 -17.28 10.67 -3.87
C ASN A 136 -16.71 10.15 -2.53
N PHE A 137 -15.44 10.40 -2.24
CA PHE A 137 -14.88 9.95 -0.98
C PHE A 137 -15.57 10.58 0.24
N ASP A 138 -15.75 11.90 0.22
CA ASP A 138 -16.31 12.63 1.36
C ASP A 138 -17.80 12.39 1.56
N SER A 139 -18.55 12.03 0.49
CA SER A 139 -19.99 11.79 0.55
C SER A 139 -20.36 10.34 0.87
N ASP A 140 -19.58 9.38 0.37
CA ASP A 140 -20.00 7.97 0.32
C ASP A 140 -19.18 7.07 1.24
N TYR A 141 -17.96 7.47 1.62
CA TYR A 141 -17.11 6.63 2.47
C TYR A 141 -17.55 6.65 3.93
N ASP A 142 -17.84 5.46 4.47
CA ASP A 142 -18.09 5.25 5.90
C ASP A 142 -17.00 4.34 6.49
N ALA A 143 -16.23 4.89 7.42
CA ALA A 143 -15.12 4.18 8.05
C ALA A 143 -15.57 2.99 8.91
N SER A 144 -16.83 2.96 9.38
CA SER A 144 -17.38 1.87 10.19
C SER A 144 -17.83 0.67 9.35
N GLU A 145 -18.19 0.89 8.08
CA GLU A 145 -18.74 -0.13 7.20
C GLU A 145 -17.77 -0.60 6.13
N HIS A 146 -16.98 0.33 5.55
CA HIS A 146 -16.13 0.06 4.39
C HIS A 146 -14.71 -0.34 4.82
N ASN A 147 -14.39 -1.63 4.71
CA ASN A 147 -13.09 -2.17 5.08
C ASN A 147 -12.24 -2.57 3.86
N ILE A 148 -12.86 -2.87 2.72
CA ILE A 148 -12.20 -3.18 1.46
C ILE A 148 -12.56 -2.08 0.46
N ILE A 149 -11.60 -1.20 0.19
CA ILE A 149 -11.78 0.03 -0.54
C ILE A 149 -11.03 -0.08 -1.86
N SER A 150 -11.70 0.16 -2.99
CA SER A 150 -11.03 0.34 -4.27
C SER A 150 -10.74 1.82 -4.51
N ASN A 151 -9.51 2.15 -4.85
CA ASN A 151 -9.14 3.51 -5.32
C ASN A 151 -9.44 3.70 -6.82
N ALA A 152 -10.38 2.94 -7.37
CA ALA A 152 -10.75 2.97 -8.79
C ALA A 152 -9.55 2.76 -9.75
N SER A 153 -9.65 3.22 -10.99
CA SER A 153 -8.58 3.15 -11.98
C SER A 153 -7.84 4.49 -12.12
N CYS A 154 -6.65 4.45 -12.68
CA CYS A 154 -5.92 5.67 -13.04
C CYS A 154 -6.72 6.56 -14.00
N THR A 155 -7.46 5.95 -14.94
CA THR A 155 -8.34 6.67 -15.87
C THR A 155 -9.57 7.25 -15.18
N THR A 156 -10.14 6.55 -14.20
CA THR A 156 -11.25 7.08 -13.39
C THR A 156 -10.80 8.27 -12.57
N ASN A 157 -9.68 8.17 -11.87
CA ASN A 157 -9.12 9.27 -11.08
C ASN A 157 -8.72 10.48 -11.94
N CYS A 158 -8.39 10.24 -13.21
CA CYS A 158 -8.14 11.32 -14.16
C CYS A 158 -9.45 11.99 -14.62
N LEU A 159 -10.45 11.21 -15.04
CA LEU A 159 -11.65 11.73 -15.72
C LEU A 159 -12.75 12.20 -14.76
N ALA A 160 -12.99 11.48 -13.67
CA ALA A 160 -14.12 11.77 -12.78
C ALA A 160 -14.12 13.19 -12.19
N PRO A 161 -12.96 13.80 -11.83
CA PRO A 161 -12.93 15.18 -11.36
C PRO A 161 -13.31 16.24 -12.41
N PHE A 162 -13.30 15.85 -13.71
CA PHE A 162 -13.71 16.75 -14.80
C PHE A 162 -15.16 16.61 -15.20
N ALA A 163 -15.83 15.52 -14.79
CA ALA A 163 -17.21 15.23 -15.15
C ALA A 163 -18.20 15.87 -14.17
#